data_b1223da560dc9e2044c6ef087e575ca5
#
_entry.id   b1223da560dc9e2044c6ef087e575ca5
#
_cell.length_a   1.000
_cell.length_b   1.000
_cell.length_c   1.000
_cell.angle_alpha   90.00
_cell.angle_beta   90.00
_cell.angle_gamma   90.00
#
_symmetry.space_group_name_H-M   'P 1'
#
loop_
_entity.id
_entity.type
_entity.pdbx_description
1 polymer ?
#
loop_
_entity_poly.entity_id
_entity_poly.type
_entity_poly.pdbx_seq_one_letter_code
_entity_poly.pdbx_strand_id
1 'polypeptide(L)'
;MYILLALAVLLSGCVSTIAPVDPSDITINVAPIEMKEFQEKEISVSVMNNATLPIDSVSVKLLEPFTVLSGGNVNIPARTDKPSSVLLSAKIQAPGFKDVANTTTLTVSYDSGKDEKGNLITKTKSIPVNIIVLPDVKLQFVGFVKDIKNLTDAEVTTWEASAGDNITITFSIKNDGKSTIDENTLKVFVDVDNKRIGTNNSLIIGNAMAKGGTSNTLPLQIQVLKNAPNGETDVFVTLMMGDKVIDSKTLKLKVKL
;
A
#
# COMPACT_ATOMS: atom_id res chain seq x y z
N MET A 1 20.10 53.37 67.11
CA MET A 1 20.70 52.27 66.32
C MET A 1 19.57 51.31 65.88
N TYR A 2 18.99 51.48 64.67
CA TYR A 2 17.86 50.68 64.23
C TYR A 2 18.43 49.57 63.31
N ILE A 3 18.21 48.32 63.74
CA ILE A 3 18.52 47.11 62.98
C ILE A 3 17.36 46.87 62.02
N LEU A 4 17.55 47.11 60.75
CA LEU A 4 16.62 46.76 59.67
C LEU A 4 16.79 45.27 59.38
N LEU A 5 15.86 44.43 59.85
CA LEU A 5 15.80 43.02 59.51
C LEU A 5 15.15 42.89 58.12
N ALA A 6 15.96 42.70 57.08
CA ALA A 6 15.50 42.40 55.74
C ALA A 6 15.03 40.94 55.69
N LEU A 7 13.71 40.72 55.72
CA LEU A 7 13.10 39.42 55.48
C LEU A 7 13.11 39.12 53.98
N ALA A 8 14.16 38.42 53.53
CA ALA A 8 14.19 37.90 52.19
C ALA A 8 13.22 36.70 52.08
N VAL A 9 12.02 36.98 51.61
CA VAL A 9 11.07 35.93 51.21
C VAL A 9 11.61 35.28 49.96
N LEU A 10 12.30 34.17 50.10
CA LEU A 10 12.63 33.28 48.99
C LEU A 10 11.32 32.67 48.49
N LEU A 11 10.71 33.31 47.50
CA LEU A 11 9.70 32.69 46.67
C LEU A 11 10.38 31.59 45.83
N SER A 12 10.67 30.45 46.46
CA SER A 12 10.92 29.22 45.71
C SER A 12 9.61 28.80 45.08
N GLY A 13 9.38 29.29 43.87
CA GLY A 13 8.29 28.78 43.03
C GLY A 13 8.53 27.28 42.86
N CYS A 14 7.82 26.45 43.59
CA CYS A 14 7.75 25.02 43.31
C CYS A 14 7.12 24.89 41.93
N VAL A 15 7.94 24.72 40.91
CA VAL A 15 7.44 24.25 39.62
C VAL A 15 6.98 22.82 39.85
N SER A 16 5.67 22.65 39.93
CA SER A 16 5.09 21.30 40.11
C SER A 16 5.32 20.52 38.82
N THR A 17 6.03 19.43 38.90
CA THR A 17 6.13 18.45 37.81
C THR A 17 4.75 17.90 37.50
N ILE A 18 4.37 17.90 36.22
CA ILE A 18 3.16 17.25 35.74
C ILE A 18 3.59 15.98 35.01
N ALA A 19 3.24 14.82 35.54
CA ALA A 19 3.57 13.56 34.90
C ALA A 19 3.03 13.52 33.47
N PRO A 20 3.83 13.07 32.51
CA PRO A 20 3.36 12.96 31.11
C PRO A 20 2.34 11.83 30.97
N VAL A 21 1.51 11.91 29.93
CA VAL A 21 0.60 10.82 29.53
C VAL A 21 1.42 9.57 29.20
N ASP A 22 1.03 8.44 29.79
CA ASP A 22 1.69 7.17 29.54
C ASP A 22 1.36 6.67 28.12
N PRO A 23 2.33 6.11 27.37
CA PRO A 23 2.06 5.53 26.06
C PRO A 23 0.99 4.43 26.04
N SER A 24 0.72 3.76 27.17
CA SER A 24 -0.38 2.78 27.29
C SER A 24 -1.75 3.41 27.13
N ASP A 25 -1.89 4.70 27.50
CA ASP A 25 -3.14 5.46 27.35
C ASP A 25 -3.38 5.97 25.91
N ILE A 26 -2.42 5.81 25.02
CA ILE A 26 -2.57 6.20 23.62
C ILE A 26 -2.93 4.97 22.79
N THR A 27 -4.01 5.03 22.02
CA THR A 27 -4.37 4.02 21.04
C THR A 27 -4.14 4.54 19.64
N ILE A 28 -3.46 3.74 18.79
CA ILE A 28 -3.15 4.09 17.41
C ILE A 28 -3.78 3.03 16.51
N ASN A 29 -4.52 3.48 15.50
CA ASN A 29 -5.10 2.61 14.46
C ASN A 29 -4.74 3.14 13.08
N VAL A 30 -4.28 2.25 12.22
CA VAL A 30 -3.99 2.51 10.82
C VAL A 30 -4.40 1.29 9.99
N ALA A 31 -5.06 1.53 8.86
CA ALA A 31 -5.40 0.46 7.94
C ALA A 31 -4.14 -0.07 7.22
N PRO A 32 -4.12 -1.33 6.79
CA PRO A 32 -3.08 -1.84 5.92
C PRO A 32 -2.88 -0.93 4.70
N ILE A 33 -1.64 -0.68 4.35
CA ILE A 33 -1.27 0.23 3.27
C ILE A 33 -0.72 -0.59 2.11
N GLU A 34 -1.23 -0.33 0.91
CA GLU A 34 -0.67 -0.86 -0.33
C GLU A 34 -0.33 0.31 -1.25
N MET A 35 0.87 0.30 -1.81
CA MET A 35 1.36 1.36 -2.68
C MET A 35 2.42 0.84 -3.65
N LYS A 36 2.63 1.55 -4.74
CA LYS A 36 3.72 1.24 -5.66
C LYS A 36 5.06 1.78 -5.14
N GLU A 37 6.16 1.22 -5.64
CA GLU A 37 7.50 1.73 -5.35
C GLU A 37 7.61 3.22 -5.73
N PHE A 38 8.27 4.00 -4.88
CA PHE A 38 8.46 5.45 -5.01
C PHE A 38 7.18 6.28 -5.10
N GLN A 39 6.03 5.65 -4.93
CA GLN A 39 4.76 6.37 -4.88
C GLN A 39 4.67 7.21 -3.61
N GLU A 40 4.13 8.42 -3.76
CA GLU A 40 3.65 9.23 -2.66
C GLU A 40 2.19 8.91 -2.40
N LYS A 41 1.84 8.67 -1.14
CA LYS A 41 0.47 8.35 -0.72
C LYS A 41 0.12 9.05 0.57
N GLU A 42 -1.08 9.57 0.63
CA GLU A 42 -1.67 10.06 1.86
C GLU A 42 -2.26 8.91 2.67
N ILE A 43 -1.91 8.83 3.94
CA ILE A 43 -2.43 7.84 4.89
C ILE A 43 -3.15 8.54 6.03
N SER A 44 -4.13 7.86 6.57
CA SER A 44 -4.88 8.32 7.76
C SER A 44 -4.50 7.46 8.95
N VAL A 45 -4.05 8.13 10.02
CA VAL A 45 -3.69 7.50 11.29
C VAL A 45 -4.65 8.02 12.37
N SER A 46 -5.46 7.13 12.92
CA SER A 46 -6.32 7.47 14.05
C SER A 46 -5.51 7.39 15.34
N VAL A 47 -5.44 8.48 16.07
CA VAL A 47 -4.79 8.54 17.39
C VAL A 47 -5.85 8.91 18.44
N MET A 48 -5.94 8.10 19.49
CA MET A 48 -6.90 8.25 20.57
C MET A 48 -6.16 8.45 21.90
N ASN A 49 -6.54 9.49 22.62
CA ASN A 49 -6.06 9.80 23.96
C ASN A 49 -7.09 9.32 25.01
N ASN A 50 -6.71 8.31 25.78
CA ASN A 50 -7.51 7.75 26.86
C ASN A 50 -7.17 8.37 28.24
N ALA A 51 -6.18 9.26 28.30
CA ALA A 51 -5.74 9.92 29.52
C ALA A 51 -6.61 11.14 29.89
N THR A 52 -6.53 11.57 31.14
CA THR A 52 -7.18 12.77 31.68
C THR A 52 -6.36 14.05 31.46
N LEU A 53 -5.23 13.96 30.78
CA LEU A 53 -4.39 15.09 30.35
C LEU A 53 -4.41 15.19 28.81
N PRO A 54 -4.33 16.40 28.26
CA PRO A 54 -4.19 16.58 26.82
C PRO A 54 -2.81 16.15 26.34
N ILE A 55 -2.70 15.87 25.05
CA ILE A 55 -1.43 15.66 24.36
C ILE A 55 -1.32 16.66 23.21
N ASP A 56 -0.15 17.23 23.06
CA ASP A 56 0.15 18.27 22.09
C ASP A 56 1.17 17.80 21.06
N SER A 57 1.32 18.53 19.97
CA SER A 57 2.35 18.30 18.94
C SER A 57 2.37 16.87 18.40
N VAL A 58 1.19 16.23 18.29
CA VAL A 58 1.09 14.83 17.87
C VAL A 58 1.56 14.70 16.42
N SER A 59 2.58 13.90 16.18
CA SER A 59 3.19 13.68 14.87
C SER A 59 3.48 12.22 14.61
N VAL A 60 3.61 11.85 13.32
CA VAL A 60 3.79 10.48 12.86
C VAL A 60 5.16 10.33 12.19
N LYS A 61 5.85 9.23 12.48
CA LYS A 61 7.05 8.77 11.78
C LYS A 61 6.90 7.32 11.37
N LEU A 62 7.51 6.94 10.26
CA LEU A 62 7.71 5.55 9.84
C LEU A 62 9.19 5.19 9.96
N LEU A 63 9.45 3.91 10.25
CA LEU A 63 10.81 3.39 10.21
C LEU A 63 11.33 3.41 8.77
N GLU A 64 12.61 3.77 8.62
CA GLU A 64 13.29 3.63 7.32
C GLU A 64 13.12 2.22 6.75
N PRO A 65 13.00 2.10 5.41
CA PRO A 65 13.33 3.09 4.39
C PRO A 65 12.14 3.96 3.91
N PHE A 66 10.99 3.95 4.59
CA PHE A 66 9.86 4.84 4.28
C PHE A 66 10.17 6.28 4.69
N THR A 67 9.73 7.24 3.88
CA THR A 67 9.87 8.66 4.18
C THR A 67 8.50 9.28 4.48
N VAL A 68 8.39 10.00 5.60
CA VAL A 68 7.23 10.86 5.88
C VAL A 68 7.54 12.25 5.34
N LEU A 69 6.84 12.65 4.29
CA LEU A 69 7.03 13.94 3.61
C LEU A 69 6.32 15.09 4.33
N SER A 70 5.14 14.80 4.87
CA SER A 70 4.38 15.70 5.73
C SER A 70 3.52 14.87 6.68
N GLY A 71 3.43 15.30 7.93
CA GLY A 71 2.55 14.74 8.93
C GLY A 71 1.99 15.88 9.76
N GLY A 72 0.69 15.89 9.99
CA GLY A 72 0.06 16.94 10.77
C GLY A 72 0.64 17.02 12.17
N ASN A 73 0.77 18.25 12.67
CA ASN A 73 1.06 18.50 14.08
C ASN A 73 -0.25 18.95 14.72
N VAL A 74 -0.87 18.10 15.50
CA VAL A 74 -2.20 18.34 16.09
C VAL A 74 -2.20 18.13 17.59
N ASN A 75 -3.17 18.75 18.26
CA ASN A 75 -3.39 18.57 19.70
C ASN A 75 -4.63 17.69 19.89
N ILE A 76 -4.58 16.78 20.85
CA ILE A 76 -5.70 15.92 21.22
C ILE A 76 -6.10 16.25 22.67
N PRO A 77 -7.34 16.69 22.90
CA PRO A 77 -7.81 17.00 24.24
C PRO A 77 -7.70 15.83 25.20
N ALA A 78 -7.76 16.12 26.48
CA ALA A 78 -7.94 15.13 27.52
C ALA A 78 -9.24 14.34 27.32
N ARG A 79 -9.26 13.11 27.79
CA ARG A 79 -10.48 12.33 27.91
C ARG A 79 -11.45 13.04 28.88
N THR A 80 -12.69 13.14 28.48
CA THR A 80 -13.81 13.45 29.37
C THR A 80 -14.57 12.17 29.73
N ASP A 81 -15.82 12.02 29.35
CA ASP A 81 -16.59 10.78 29.53
C ASP A 81 -16.15 9.70 28.53
N LYS A 82 -15.65 10.11 27.37
CA LYS A 82 -15.14 9.23 26.30
C LYS A 82 -13.73 9.65 25.92
N PRO A 83 -12.92 8.71 25.38
CA PRO A 83 -11.61 9.03 24.81
C PRO A 83 -11.73 10.10 23.74
N SER A 84 -10.76 11.01 23.71
CA SER A 84 -10.64 12.01 22.63
C SER A 84 -9.81 11.42 21.48
N SER A 85 -10.24 11.61 20.25
CA SER A 85 -9.53 11.08 19.09
C SER A 85 -9.40 12.10 17.97
N VAL A 86 -8.37 11.93 17.15
CA VAL A 86 -8.14 12.70 15.94
C VAL A 86 -7.70 11.76 14.82
N LEU A 87 -8.05 12.13 13.59
CA LEU A 87 -7.54 11.48 12.38
C LEU A 87 -6.41 12.35 11.83
N LEU A 88 -5.18 11.87 11.96
CA LEU A 88 -3.99 12.49 11.39
C LEU A 88 -3.86 12.09 9.93
N SER A 89 -3.68 13.06 9.04
CA SER A 89 -3.24 12.81 7.68
C SER A 89 -1.72 12.95 7.59
N ALA A 90 -1.07 11.95 7.02
CA ALA A 90 0.36 11.99 6.74
C ALA A 90 0.63 11.58 5.30
N LYS A 91 1.49 12.33 4.61
CA LYS A 91 1.95 11.98 3.26
C LYS A 91 3.26 11.21 3.38
N ILE A 92 3.27 9.98 2.87
CA ILE A 92 4.42 9.09 2.90
C ILE A 92 4.91 8.78 1.49
N GLN A 93 6.19 8.43 1.37
CA GLN A 93 6.79 7.92 0.13
C GLN A 93 7.33 6.52 0.37
N ALA A 94 7.01 5.60 -0.54
CA ALA A 94 7.56 4.26 -0.54
C ALA A 94 9.00 4.25 -1.07
N PRO A 95 9.85 3.35 -0.56
CA PRO A 95 11.14 3.00 -1.17
C PRO A 95 10.95 2.08 -2.39
N GLY A 96 12.05 1.52 -2.92
CA GLY A 96 12.00 0.43 -3.89
C GLY A 96 11.30 -0.81 -3.31
N PHE A 97 10.52 -1.52 -4.10
CA PHE A 97 9.73 -2.65 -3.60
C PHE A 97 10.58 -3.82 -3.06
N LYS A 98 11.85 -3.91 -3.44
CA LYS A 98 12.81 -4.92 -2.93
C LYS A 98 13.43 -4.56 -1.57
N ASP A 99 13.32 -3.30 -1.17
CA ASP A 99 14.05 -2.76 -0.03
C ASP A 99 13.23 -2.86 1.28
N VAL A 100 12.03 -3.45 1.21
CA VAL A 100 11.10 -3.45 2.34
C VAL A 100 10.56 -4.82 2.70
N ALA A 101 10.40 -5.03 4.00
CA ALA A 101 9.54 -6.08 4.53
C ALA A 101 8.07 -5.64 4.47
N ASN A 102 7.15 -6.61 4.46
CA ASN A 102 5.71 -6.34 4.44
C ASN A 102 5.18 -5.70 5.74
N THR A 103 6.04 -5.50 6.72
CA THR A 103 5.71 -4.90 8.01
C THR A 103 6.77 -3.88 8.37
N THR A 104 6.35 -2.68 8.73
CA THR A 104 7.21 -1.62 9.26
C THR A 104 6.69 -1.11 10.59
N THR A 105 7.43 -0.22 11.24
CA THR A 105 7.03 0.40 12.51
C THR A 105 6.57 1.82 12.27
N LEU A 106 5.35 2.11 12.71
CA LEU A 106 4.82 3.47 12.79
C LEU A 106 4.97 3.95 14.24
N THR A 107 5.57 5.12 14.40
CA THR A 107 5.77 5.77 15.69
C THR A 107 5.00 7.08 15.73
N VAL A 108 4.18 7.25 16.76
CA VAL A 108 3.54 8.51 17.11
C VAL A 108 4.34 9.16 18.23
N SER A 109 4.77 10.41 18.01
CA SER A 109 5.37 11.27 19.02
C SER A 109 4.35 12.29 19.51
N TYR A 110 4.37 12.62 20.79
CA TYR A 110 3.50 13.63 21.38
C TYR A 110 4.17 14.27 22.58
N ASP A 111 3.80 15.52 22.87
CA ASP A 111 4.24 16.26 24.04
C ASP A 111 3.14 16.22 25.12
N SER A 112 3.54 15.97 26.37
CA SER A 112 2.60 15.94 27.49
C SER A 112 3.32 16.11 28.82
N GLY A 113 2.63 16.68 29.81
CA GLY A 113 3.22 16.93 31.13
C GLY A 113 4.30 17.99 31.10
N LYS A 114 4.99 18.17 32.23
CA LYS A 114 6.09 19.14 32.40
C LYS A 114 7.16 18.61 33.31
N ASP A 115 8.41 18.82 32.95
CA ASP A 115 9.57 18.55 33.79
C ASP A 115 9.71 19.58 34.92
N GLU A 116 10.73 19.41 35.81
CA GLU A 116 11.05 20.33 36.89
C GLU A 116 11.40 21.76 36.46
N LYS A 117 11.74 21.93 35.17
CA LYS A 117 12.05 23.24 34.54
C LYS A 117 10.86 23.84 33.83
N GLY A 118 9.71 23.13 33.82
CA GLY A 118 8.49 23.56 33.10
C GLY A 118 8.47 23.24 31.60
N ASN A 119 9.44 22.49 31.06
CA ASN A 119 9.44 22.09 29.67
C ASN A 119 8.46 20.92 29.44
N LEU A 120 7.85 20.89 28.27
CA LEU A 120 7.04 19.75 27.83
C LEU A 120 7.90 18.48 27.69
N ILE A 121 7.34 17.35 28.05
CA ILE A 121 7.99 16.04 27.96
C ILE A 121 7.48 15.33 26.71
N THR A 122 8.39 15.03 25.77
CA THR A 122 8.05 14.25 24.58
C THR A 122 8.03 12.76 24.89
N LYS A 123 6.95 12.10 24.50
CA LYS A 123 6.76 10.64 24.57
C LYS A 123 6.50 10.08 23.20
N THR A 124 6.70 8.77 23.07
CA THR A 124 6.46 8.05 21.80
C THR A 124 5.71 6.75 22.05
N LYS A 125 4.88 6.37 21.08
CA LYS A 125 4.27 5.05 21.00
C LYS A 125 4.47 4.48 19.60
N SER A 126 4.92 3.24 19.54
CA SER A 126 5.16 2.54 18.25
C SER A 126 4.23 1.36 18.11
N ILE A 127 3.76 1.11 16.88
CA ILE A 127 2.97 -0.04 16.49
C ILE A 127 3.51 -0.65 15.20
N PRO A 128 3.38 -1.96 14.98
CA PRO A 128 3.63 -2.57 13.68
C PRO A 128 2.51 -2.19 12.71
N VAL A 129 2.87 -1.90 11.45
CA VAL A 129 1.94 -1.59 10.37
C VAL A 129 2.28 -2.42 9.16
N ASN A 130 1.27 -3.04 8.54
CA ASN A 130 1.44 -3.74 7.28
C ASN A 130 1.46 -2.74 6.14
N ILE A 131 2.59 -2.67 5.45
CA ILE A 131 2.76 -1.88 4.22
C ILE A 131 3.28 -2.81 3.14
N ILE A 132 2.53 -2.93 2.04
CA ILE A 132 2.94 -3.71 0.89
C ILE A 132 3.36 -2.73 -0.19
N VAL A 133 4.61 -2.85 -0.64
CA VAL A 133 5.15 -2.07 -1.75
C VAL A 133 5.22 -2.98 -2.97
N LEU A 134 4.49 -2.62 -4.02
CA LEU A 134 4.44 -3.34 -5.28
C LEU A 134 5.33 -2.66 -6.32
N PRO A 135 5.89 -3.42 -7.29
CA PRO A 135 6.59 -2.82 -8.42
C PRO A 135 5.61 -1.99 -9.28
N ASP A 136 6.12 -0.97 -9.96
CA ASP A 136 5.34 -0.21 -10.92
C ASP A 136 5.44 -0.86 -12.31
N VAL A 137 4.71 -1.94 -12.49
CA VAL A 137 4.59 -2.68 -13.75
C VAL A 137 3.15 -2.72 -14.21
N LYS A 138 2.95 -2.89 -15.52
CA LYS A 138 1.62 -2.97 -16.13
C LYS A 138 1.60 -3.88 -17.35
N LEU A 139 0.41 -4.38 -17.67
CA LEU A 139 0.12 -4.98 -18.95
C LEU A 139 0.04 -3.87 -20.02
N GLN A 140 1.04 -3.81 -20.91
CA GLN A 140 1.11 -2.79 -21.95
C GLN A 140 0.23 -3.13 -23.14
N PHE A 141 0.26 -4.39 -23.54
CA PHE A 141 -0.52 -4.94 -24.64
C PHE A 141 -1.24 -6.20 -24.16
N VAL A 142 -2.50 -6.38 -24.49
CA VAL A 142 -3.28 -7.61 -24.26
C VAL A 142 -4.31 -7.76 -25.33
N GLY A 143 -4.33 -8.88 -26.02
CA GLY A 143 -5.33 -9.15 -27.05
C GLY A 143 -5.33 -10.58 -27.55
N PHE A 144 -6.36 -10.94 -28.29
CA PHE A 144 -6.45 -12.21 -29.00
C PHE A 144 -5.66 -12.16 -30.31
N VAL A 145 -5.04 -13.28 -30.68
CA VAL A 145 -4.38 -13.45 -31.97
C VAL A 145 -4.79 -14.76 -32.63
N LYS A 146 -4.91 -14.72 -33.94
CA LYS A 146 -5.28 -15.90 -34.73
C LYS A 146 -4.12 -16.86 -34.91
N ASP A 147 -2.90 -16.36 -35.03
CA ASP A 147 -1.70 -17.15 -35.31
C ASP A 147 -0.55 -16.73 -34.39
N ILE A 148 -0.02 -17.69 -33.67
CA ILE A 148 1.15 -17.52 -32.77
C ILE A 148 2.38 -16.97 -33.52
N LYS A 149 2.51 -17.26 -34.81
CA LYS A 149 3.65 -16.80 -35.65
C LYS A 149 3.58 -15.31 -36.02
N ASN A 150 2.40 -14.72 -35.92
CA ASN A 150 2.13 -13.33 -36.30
C ASN A 150 1.59 -12.54 -35.10
N LEU A 151 2.36 -12.49 -34.04
CA LEU A 151 2.08 -11.65 -32.87
C LEU A 151 2.22 -10.19 -33.29
N THR A 152 1.11 -9.55 -33.67
CA THR A 152 1.09 -8.12 -34.01
C THR A 152 0.62 -7.31 -32.82
N ASP A 153 1.02 -6.05 -32.73
CA ASP A 153 0.62 -5.12 -31.68
C ASP A 153 -0.86 -4.67 -31.77
N ALA A 154 -1.65 -5.31 -32.62
CA ALA A 154 -3.06 -5.01 -32.75
C ALA A 154 -3.85 -5.63 -31.58
N GLU A 155 -4.42 -4.78 -30.72
CA GLU A 155 -5.29 -5.20 -29.61
C GLU A 155 -6.65 -5.67 -30.15
N VAL A 156 -6.82 -6.97 -30.35
CA VAL A 156 -8.12 -7.57 -30.63
C VAL A 156 -8.75 -7.97 -29.28
N THR A 157 -9.68 -7.16 -28.81
CA THR A 157 -10.28 -7.34 -27.47
C THR A 157 -11.51 -8.24 -27.45
N THR A 158 -12.07 -8.55 -28.63
CA THR A 158 -13.22 -9.45 -28.78
C THR A 158 -12.90 -10.54 -29.80
N TRP A 159 -13.16 -11.80 -29.47
CA TRP A 159 -12.89 -12.94 -30.33
C TRP A 159 -14.12 -13.82 -30.49
N GLU A 160 -14.36 -14.31 -31.71
CA GLU A 160 -15.37 -15.34 -31.97
C GLU A 160 -14.67 -16.67 -32.17
N ALA A 161 -15.14 -17.69 -31.45
CA ALA A 161 -14.60 -19.04 -31.44
C ALA A 161 -15.70 -20.09 -31.54
N SER A 162 -15.32 -21.29 -32.00
CA SER A 162 -16.16 -22.46 -31.96
C SER A 162 -15.83 -23.34 -30.75
N ALA A 163 -16.77 -24.21 -30.36
CA ALA A 163 -16.54 -25.20 -29.31
C ALA A 163 -15.36 -26.13 -29.69
N GLY A 164 -14.42 -26.31 -28.77
CA GLY A 164 -13.21 -27.10 -28.95
C GLY A 164 -12.00 -26.31 -29.47
N ASP A 165 -12.13 -25.03 -29.82
CA ASP A 165 -11.03 -24.20 -30.32
C ASP A 165 -9.97 -23.95 -29.25
N ASN A 166 -8.70 -23.89 -29.67
CA ASN A 166 -7.61 -23.31 -28.90
C ASN A 166 -7.44 -21.86 -29.30
N ILE A 167 -7.48 -20.96 -28.35
CA ILE A 167 -7.37 -19.53 -28.56
C ILE A 167 -6.06 -19.04 -27.96
N THR A 168 -5.35 -18.20 -28.70
CA THR A 168 -4.14 -17.57 -28.22
C THR A 168 -4.41 -16.14 -27.79
N ILE A 169 -4.01 -15.82 -26.56
CA ILE A 169 -3.96 -14.48 -26.01
C ILE A 169 -2.49 -14.06 -25.99
N THR A 170 -2.21 -12.87 -26.47
CA THR A 170 -0.87 -12.28 -26.38
C THR A 170 -0.88 -11.12 -25.41
N PHE A 171 0.24 -10.89 -24.78
CA PHE A 171 0.45 -9.76 -23.90
C PHE A 171 1.92 -9.35 -23.85
N SER A 172 2.18 -8.10 -23.51
CA SER A 172 3.48 -7.61 -23.11
C SER A 172 3.37 -6.89 -21.78
N ILE A 173 4.46 -6.86 -21.03
CA ILE A 173 4.54 -6.23 -19.72
C ILE A 173 5.56 -5.11 -19.80
N LYS A 174 5.23 -3.94 -19.26
CA LYS A 174 6.14 -2.82 -19.14
C LYS A 174 6.48 -2.58 -17.67
N ASN A 175 7.77 -2.47 -17.37
CA ASN A 175 8.26 -2.03 -16.09
C ASN A 175 8.45 -0.51 -16.12
N ASP A 176 7.47 0.25 -15.64
CA ASP A 176 7.55 1.72 -15.51
C ASP A 176 8.28 2.14 -14.22
N GLY A 177 8.62 1.17 -13.37
CA GLY A 177 9.28 1.37 -12.10
C GLY A 177 10.77 1.69 -12.20
N LYS A 178 11.36 1.99 -11.05
CA LYS A 178 12.79 2.31 -10.90
C LYS A 178 13.63 1.12 -10.49
N SER A 179 13.00 0.00 -10.09
CA SER A 179 13.67 -1.24 -9.70
C SER A 179 13.63 -2.26 -10.82
N THR A 180 14.65 -3.10 -10.92
CA THR A 180 14.64 -4.27 -11.80
C THR A 180 13.73 -5.35 -11.21
N ILE A 181 12.88 -5.96 -12.02
CA ILE A 181 12.08 -7.12 -11.66
C ILE A 181 12.92 -8.38 -11.93
N ASP A 182 13.06 -9.26 -10.95
CA ASP A 182 13.79 -10.49 -11.12
C ASP A 182 13.00 -11.53 -11.93
N GLU A 183 13.69 -12.48 -12.49
CA GLU A 183 13.07 -13.62 -13.17
C GLU A 183 12.12 -14.36 -12.23
N ASN A 184 11.07 -14.94 -12.77
CA ASN A 184 10.08 -15.75 -12.05
C ASN A 184 9.29 -15.00 -10.94
N THR A 185 9.42 -13.67 -10.87
CA THR A 185 8.71 -12.84 -9.89
C THR A 185 7.27 -12.54 -10.32
N LEU A 186 7.05 -12.35 -11.62
CA LEU A 186 5.75 -12.02 -12.17
C LEU A 186 5.08 -13.25 -12.80
N LYS A 187 3.77 -13.30 -12.66
CA LYS A 187 2.89 -14.30 -13.28
C LYS A 187 1.74 -13.62 -13.99
N VAL A 188 1.43 -14.05 -15.20
CA VAL A 188 0.19 -13.69 -15.87
C VAL A 188 -0.78 -14.86 -15.73
N PHE A 189 -1.96 -14.59 -15.23
CA PHE A 189 -3.05 -15.54 -15.08
C PHE A 189 -4.20 -15.12 -15.99
N VAL A 190 -4.69 -16.07 -16.79
CA VAL A 190 -5.88 -15.88 -17.64
C VAL A 190 -7.02 -16.68 -17.05
N ASP A 191 -8.08 -15.97 -16.69
CA ASP A 191 -9.30 -16.55 -16.12
C ASP A 191 -10.48 -16.34 -17.07
N VAL A 192 -11.11 -17.45 -17.50
CA VAL A 192 -12.37 -17.43 -18.23
C VAL A 192 -13.49 -17.42 -17.22
N ASP A 193 -14.29 -16.37 -17.15
CA ASP A 193 -15.33 -16.19 -16.13
C ASP A 193 -16.33 -17.36 -16.13
N ASN A 194 -16.89 -17.68 -17.30
CA ASN A 194 -17.77 -18.82 -17.45
C ASN A 194 -16.98 -20.12 -17.65
N LYS A 195 -16.82 -20.91 -16.60
CA LYS A 195 -16.08 -22.20 -16.59
C LYS A 195 -16.71 -23.30 -17.47
N ARG A 196 -17.92 -23.07 -17.98
CA ARG A 196 -18.56 -23.96 -18.97
C ARG A 196 -18.13 -23.63 -20.40
N ILE A 197 -17.50 -22.46 -20.62
CA ILE A 197 -17.04 -22.00 -21.92
C ILE A 197 -15.57 -22.36 -22.13
N GLY A 198 -14.70 -22.09 -21.16
CA GLY A 198 -13.26 -22.25 -21.38
C GLY A 198 -12.46 -22.58 -20.15
N THR A 199 -11.18 -22.91 -20.38
CA THR A 199 -10.21 -23.25 -19.33
C THR A 199 -9.37 -22.04 -18.94
N ASN A 200 -8.91 -22.02 -17.70
CA ASN A 200 -7.92 -21.05 -17.22
C ASN A 200 -6.52 -21.51 -17.62
N ASN A 201 -5.59 -20.55 -17.67
CA ASN A 201 -4.18 -20.85 -17.85
C ASN A 201 -3.30 -19.77 -17.20
N SER A 202 -2.00 -20.05 -17.05
CA SER A 202 -1.07 -19.08 -16.49
C SER A 202 0.33 -19.25 -17.04
N LEU A 203 1.11 -18.16 -17.00
CA LEU A 203 2.51 -18.13 -17.43
C LEU A 203 3.33 -17.35 -16.39
N ILE A 204 4.43 -17.94 -15.94
CA ILE A 204 5.45 -17.26 -15.13
C ILE A 204 6.40 -16.55 -16.09
N ILE A 205 6.76 -15.31 -15.80
CA ILE A 205 7.67 -14.51 -16.61
C ILE A 205 9.10 -14.91 -16.26
N GLY A 206 9.71 -15.72 -17.12
CA GLY A 206 11.01 -16.35 -16.87
C GLY A 206 12.22 -15.43 -17.00
N ASN A 207 12.06 -14.23 -17.55
CA ASN A 207 13.15 -13.28 -17.76
C ASN A 207 13.05 -12.10 -16.79
N ALA A 208 14.20 -11.64 -16.30
CA ALA A 208 14.27 -10.39 -15.56
C ALA A 208 13.93 -9.19 -16.45
N MET A 209 13.34 -8.16 -15.88
CA MET A 209 12.96 -6.94 -16.57
C MET A 209 13.69 -5.75 -15.94
N ALA A 210 14.55 -5.09 -16.73
CA ALA A 210 15.21 -3.87 -16.29
C ALA A 210 14.18 -2.74 -16.06
N LYS A 211 14.55 -1.74 -15.27
CA LYS A 211 13.77 -0.50 -15.13
C LYS A 211 13.52 0.12 -16.49
N GLY A 212 12.29 0.55 -16.76
CA GLY A 212 11.87 1.10 -18.06
C GLY A 212 11.81 0.04 -19.18
N GLY A 213 12.10 -1.24 -18.87
CA GLY A 213 12.11 -2.32 -19.83
C GLY A 213 10.71 -2.82 -20.19
N THR A 214 10.60 -3.41 -21.37
CA THR A 214 9.38 -4.10 -21.81
C THR A 214 9.72 -5.55 -22.10
N SER A 215 8.83 -6.47 -21.72
CA SER A 215 8.95 -7.87 -22.11
C SER A 215 8.71 -8.01 -23.63
N ASN A 216 9.23 -9.08 -24.21
CA ASN A 216 8.75 -9.52 -25.50
C ASN A 216 7.25 -9.82 -25.39
N THR A 217 6.54 -9.76 -26.53
CA THR A 217 5.16 -10.22 -26.59
C THR A 217 5.12 -11.73 -26.35
N LEU A 218 4.37 -12.16 -25.35
CA LEU A 218 4.28 -13.55 -24.91
C LEU A 218 2.89 -14.10 -25.22
N PRO A 219 2.80 -15.34 -25.76
CA PRO A 219 1.53 -16.01 -25.99
C PRO A 219 1.14 -16.87 -24.79
N LEU A 220 -0.17 -16.98 -24.57
CA LEU A 220 -0.79 -17.90 -23.64
C LEU A 220 -2.07 -18.48 -24.26
N GLN A 221 -2.21 -19.79 -24.23
CA GLN A 221 -3.35 -20.46 -24.84
C GLN A 221 -4.39 -20.82 -23.79
N ILE A 222 -5.67 -20.62 -24.15
CA ILE A 222 -6.82 -21.15 -23.46
C ILE A 222 -7.60 -22.05 -24.42
N GLN A 223 -8.34 -23.02 -23.87
CA GLN A 223 -9.18 -23.92 -24.66
C GLN A 223 -10.65 -23.61 -24.42
N VAL A 224 -11.39 -23.44 -25.50
CA VAL A 224 -12.87 -23.49 -25.48
C VAL A 224 -13.30 -24.94 -25.30
N LEU A 225 -14.18 -25.22 -24.35
CA LEU A 225 -14.62 -26.59 -24.10
C LEU A 225 -15.40 -27.13 -25.30
N LYS A 226 -15.27 -28.43 -25.57
CA LYS A 226 -15.98 -29.10 -26.69
C LYS A 226 -17.49 -29.04 -26.57
N ASN A 227 -18.00 -28.90 -25.34
CA ASN A 227 -19.42 -28.78 -25.03
C ASN A 227 -19.78 -27.35 -24.54
N ALA A 228 -18.96 -26.37 -24.90
CA ALA A 228 -19.24 -24.98 -24.54
C ALA A 228 -20.60 -24.55 -25.12
N PRO A 229 -21.46 -23.91 -24.31
CA PRO A 229 -22.70 -23.36 -24.82
C PRO A 229 -22.44 -22.16 -25.70
N ASN A 230 -23.36 -21.89 -26.64
CA ASN A 230 -23.37 -20.64 -27.37
C ASN A 230 -23.55 -19.46 -26.40
N GLY A 231 -22.74 -18.43 -26.53
CA GLY A 231 -22.80 -17.25 -25.63
C GLY A 231 -21.53 -16.45 -25.58
N GLU A 232 -21.53 -15.50 -24.68
CA GLU A 232 -20.39 -14.57 -24.44
C GLU A 232 -19.91 -14.74 -23.01
N THR A 233 -18.59 -14.57 -22.80
CA THR A 233 -17.96 -14.57 -21.48
C THR A 233 -16.81 -13.56 -21.44
N ASP A 234 -16.53 -13.03 -20.25
CA ASP A 234 -15.34 -12.24 -20.01
C ASP A 234 -14.13 -13.17 -19.81
N VAL A 235 -12.97 -12.68 -20.24
CA VAL A 235 -11.67 -13.32 -20.06
C VAL A 235 -10.77 -12.30 -19.38
N PHE A 236 -10.45 -12.55 -18.13
CA PHE A 236 -9.60 -11.68 -17.33
C PHE A 236 -8.14 -12.08 -17.50
N VAL A 237 -7.33 -11.14 -17.96
CA VAL A 237 -5.87 -11.29 -18.04
C VAL A 237 -5.26 -10.48 -16.91
N THR A 238 -4.70 -11.16 -15.92
CA THR A 238 -4.26 -10.55 -14.66
C THR A 238 -2.76 -10.73 -14.47
N LEU A 239 -2.04 -9.63 -14.26
CA LEU A 239 -0.64 -9.61 -13.87
C LEU A 239 -0.53 -9.67 -12.35
N MET A 240 0.25 -10.60 -11.84
CA MET A 240 0.37 -10.87 -10.41
C MET A 240 1.84 -10.92 -9.97
N MET A 241 2.08 -10.56 -8.71
CA MET A 241 3.31 -10.85 -7.96
C MET A 241 2.92 -11.60 -6.67
N GLY A 242 3.30 -12.87 -6.57
CA GLY A 242 2.74 -13.76 -5.55
C GLY A 242 1.22 -13.81 -5.66
N ASP A 243 0.52 -13.51 -4.57
CA ASP A 243 -0.95 -13.48 -4.50
C ASP A 243 -1.54 -12.09 -4.78
N LYS A 244 -0.69 -11.09 -5.08
CA LYS A 244 -1.13 -9.71 -5.32
C LYS A 244 -1.36 -9.44 -6.79
N VAL A 245 -2.54 -8.88 -7.08
CA VAL A 245 -2.87 -8.35 -8.40
C VAL A 245 -2.20 -6.99 -8.58
N ILE A 246 -1.42 -6.85 -9.66
CA ILE A 246 -0.74 -5.59 -9.99
C ILE A 246 -1.51 -4.83 -11.05
N ASP A 247 -1.98 -5.54 -12.09
CA ASP A 247 -2.75 -4.98 -13.18
C ASP A 247 -3.69 -6.04 -13.78
N SER A 248 -4.76 -5.61 -14.43
CA SER A 248 -5.72 -6.51 -15.07
C SER A 248 -6.35 -5.87 -16.29
N LYS A 249 -6.58 -6.70 -17.31
CA LYS A 249 -7.33 -6.35 -18.53
C LYS A 249 -8.42 -7.37 -18.76
N THR A 250 -9.53 -6.91 -19.34
CA THR A 250 -10.68 -7.76 -19.68
C THR A 250 -10.83 -7.85 -21.19
N LEU A 251 -10.93 -9.07 -21.70
CA LEU A 251 -11.24 -9.39 -23.08
C LEU A 251 -12.62 -10.07 -23.14
N LYS A 252 -13.23 -10.11 -24.34
CA LYS A 252 -14.53 -10.74 -24.56
C LYS A 252 -14.43 -11.90 -25.53
N LEU A 253 -14.91 -13.07 -25.11
CA LEU A 253 -14.95 -14.28 -25.89
C LEU A 253 -16.40 -14.63 -26.23
N LYS A 254 -16.70 -14.74 -27.53
CA LYS A 254 -18.00 -15.19 -28.05
C LYS A 254 -17.85 -16.58 -28.60
N VAL A 255 -18.66 -17.52 -28.14
CA VAL A 255 -18.72 -18.88 -28.69
C VAL A 255 -19.97 -19.00 -29.55
N LYS A 256 -19.75 -19.43 -30.79
CA LYS A 256 -20.81 -19.75 -31.75
C LYS A 256 -20.79 -21.25 -32.03
N LEU A 257 -21.97 -21.84 -32.14
CA LEU A 257 -22.18 -23.23 -32.56
C LEU A 257 -22.09 -23.34 -34.08
#